data_3faada3a3e773bc0d444b6624319c028
#
_entry.id   3faada3a3e773bc0d444b6624319c028
#
_cell.length_a   1.000
_cell.length_b   1.000
_cell.length_c   1.000
_cell.angle_alpha   90.00
_cell.angle_beta   90.00
_cell.angle_gamma   90.00
#
_symmetry.space_group_name_H-M   'P 1'
#
loop_
_entity.id
_entity.type
_entity.pdbx_description
1 polymer ?
#
loop_
_entity_poly.entity_id
_entity_poly.type
_entity_poly.pdbx_seq_one_letter_code
_entity_poly.pdbx_strand_id
1 'polypeptide(L)'
;MSTTQKQYFNDAQLYPLMLMPRNLIAVMGRGTGKGLIDATRQIQVFQQMPGSTTGFVSPSYKKCLISTLPSLLVHWERWGFKRDVHYTVGKKPWKALHWKDPIFTPQNWENVIGFYNGSVCQIITQDREGASNGMSLDHLLIDEAKYVDYEKLKNETFQTNRGNEMFFGKCPLHHGITVTCDMPVTKKGSWFLQYEKLMDSELIKIIEGLVYYQWQVKQRMKDHPERYDHYLKELSRINQQLAFFRKQAYLYLERPSIYNLAVLGEDFIRRMKRELPPLVFATSIMCKRITIAYDGFYGAMREDVNLYTAPNTSRLSLANLGDGSIAENDCRNDADLDPEAPLMCAFDANDNINWMVVGQLGNDGKLRVIKSFYVKYDRKLEALCDDFCEYYKYHKTKALVFFFDHTFVGNGYAVSQNRDFYSFISSELSSHGWLVDEVYIGRAKEHDVKCQLINRMFVGRADHQVLINRDNNEALLLSIETAGVYMNKKDKRAEKEAETEEDKLEYRTDGSDAFDTLCIGVELHMQDVTINVDSGFVSYMG
;
A
#
# COMPACT_ATOMS: atom_id res chain seq x y z
N MET A 1 -41.91 1.34 -5.24
CA MET A 1 -41.47 2.42 -4.31
C MET A 1 -39.94 2.47 -4.35
N SER A 2 -39.38 3.56 -4.86
CA SER A 2 -37.91 3.73 -4.83
C SER A 2 -37.53 4.05 -3.39
N THR A 3 -36.86 3.11 -2.72
CA THR A 3 -36.24 3.35 -1.40
C THR A 3 -35.10 4.33 -1.60
N THR A 4 -35.27 5.58 -1.16
CA THR A 4 -34.21 6.57 -1.16
C THR A 4 -33.16 6.15 -0.14
N GLN A 5 -32.01 5.70 -0.60
CA GLN A 5 -30.90 5.36 0.28
C GLN A 5 -30.11 6.62 0.61
N LYS A 6 -29.99 6.96 1.89
CA LYS A 6 -29.16 8.10 2.34
C LYS A 6 -27.71 7.65 2.40
N GLN A 7 -26.83 8.40 1.74
CA GLN A 7 -25.37 8.22 1.82
C GLN A 7 -24.79 9.30 2.72
N TYR A 8 -23.94 8.89 3.67
CA TYR A 8 -23.19 9.80 4.52
C TYR A 8 -21.83 10.12 3.88
N PHE A 9 -21.49 11.40 3.84
CA PHE A 9 -20.16 11.92 3.50
C PHE A 9 -19.71 12.84 4.63
N ASN A 10 -18.47 12.70 5.06
CA ASN A 10 -17.86 13.71 5.92
C ASN A 10 -17.38 14.91 5.08
N ASP A 11 -17.04 16.03 5.75
CA ASP A 11 -16.65 17.26 5.05
C ASP A 11 -15.39 17.10 4.20
N ALA A 12 -14.45 16.24 4.64
CA ALA A 12 -13.24 15.96 3.87
C ALA A 12 -13.53 15.25 2.54
N GLN A 13 -14.61 14.47 2.48
CA GLN A 13 -15.08 13.78 1.28
C GLN A 13 -16.02 14.67 0.45
N LEU A 14 -16.99 15.30 1.11
CA LEU A 14 -18.04 16.07 0.42
C LEU A 14 -17.46 17.27 -0.33
N TYR A 15 -16.57 17.99 0.31
CA TYR A 15 -15.99 19.22 -0.23
C TYR A 15 -15.33 19.02 -1.61
N PRO A 16 -14.33 18.13 -1.79
CA PRO A 16 -13.71 17.91 -3.09
C PRO A 16 -14.67 17.34 -4.14
N LEU A 17 -15.63 16.51 -3.71
CA LEU A 17 -16.59 15.90 -4.63
C LEU A 17 -17.64 16.91 -5.15
N MET A 18 -18.02 17.89 -4.33
CA MET A 18 -18.91 18.99 -4.74
C MET A 18 -18.20 19.98 -5.66
N LEU A 19 -16.97 20.36 -5.34
CA LEU A 19 -16.20 21.27 -6.18
C LEU A 19 -15.88 20.64 -7.53
N MET A 20 -15.63 19.34 -7.56
CA MET A 20 -15.36 18.56 -8.78
C MET A 20 -14.25 19.19 -9.65
N PRO A 21 -13.06 19.51 -9.10
CA PRO A 21 -11.96 20.09 -9.85
C PRO A 21 -11.44 19.10 -10.91
N ARG A 22 -10.77 19.60 -11.95
CA ARG A 22 -10.08 18.74 -12.92
C ARG A 22 -9.02 17.88 -12.23
N ASN A 23 -8.17 18.52 -11.43
CA ASN A 23 -7.10 17.86 -10.71
C ASN A 23 -7.38 17.91 -9.20
N LEU A 24 -7.43 16.72 -8.58
CA LEU A 24 -7.69 16.55 -7.16
C LEU A 24 -6.52 15.83 -6.51
N ILE A 25 -5.90 16.44 -5.51
CA ILE A 25 -4.88 15.84 -4.69
C ILE A 25 -5.39 15.82 -3.25
N ALA A 26 -5.78 14.62 -2.78
CA ALA A 26 -6.40 14.41 -1.48
C ALA A 26 -5.45 13.64 -0.55
N VAL A 27 -4.68 14.39 0.24
CA VAL A 27 -3.80 13.83 1.27
C VAL A 27 -4.60 13.72 2.56
N MET A 28 -4.91 12.50 2.97
CA MET A 28 -5.87 12.28 4.05
C MET A 28 -5.41 11.18 5.01
N GLY A 29 -5.63 11.40 6.29
CA GLY A 29 -5.33 10.41 7.33
C GLY A 29 -6.07 9.09 7.14
N ARG A 30 -5.56 8.01 7.73
CA ARG A 30 -6.19 6.68 7.71
C ARG A 30 -7.58 6.75 8.35
N GLY A 31 -8.56 6.08 7.74
CA GLY A 31 -9.94 6.10 8.20
C GLY A 31 -10.76 7.34 7.78
N THR A 32 -10.19 8.32 7.08
CA THR A 32 -10.94 9.47 6.54
C THR A 32 -11.89 9.07 5.41
N GLY A 33 -11.67 7.90 4.79
CA GLY A 33 -12.52 7.37 3.73
C GLY A 33 -12.06 7.77 2.32
N LYS A 34 -10.77 7.71 2.03
CA LYS A 34 -10.16 7.92 0.71
C LYS A 34 -10.80 7.07 -0.39
N GLY A 35 -10.99 5.77 -0.12
CA GLY A 35 -11.61 4.85 -1.08
C GLY A 35 -13.02 5.26 -1.53
N LEU A 36 -13.77 5.98 -0.68
CA LEU A 36 -15.07 6.56 -1.06
C LEU A 36 -14.88 7.71 -2.07
N ILE A 37 -13.83 8.52 -1.93
CA ILE A 37 -13.48 9.57 -2.89
C ILE A 37 -13.14 8.93 -4.23
N ASP A 38 -12.27 7.92 -4.26
CA ASP A 38 -11.88 7.22 -5.48
C ASP A 38 -13.09 6.60 -6.18
N ALA A 39 -13.94 5.90 -5.43
CA ALA A 39 -15.16 5.30 -5.96
C ALA A 39 -16.12 6.34 -6.55
N THR A 40 -16.34 7.46 -5.83
CA THR A 40 -17.23 8.53 -6.30
C THR A 40 -16.62 9.25 -7.50
N ARG A 41 -15.32 9.52 -7.46
CA ARG A 41 -14.62 10.21 -8.54
C ARG A 41 -14.67 9.41 -9.83
N GLN A 42 -14.45 8.09 -9.75
CA GLN A 42 -14.57 7.21 -10.90
C GLN A 42 -15.98 7.25 -11.52
N ILE A 43 -17.03 7.24 -10.69
CA ILE A 43 -18.42 7.38 -11.18
C ILE A 43 -18.66 8.76 -11.79
N GLN A 44 -18.16 9.84 -11.18
CA GLN A 44 -18.26 11.20 -11.76
C GLN A 44 -17.62 11.23 -13.15
N VAL A 45 -16.44 10.64 -13.32
CA VAL A 45 -15.75 10.56 -14.62
C VAL A 45 -16.57 9.77 -15.63
N PHE A 46 -17.05 8.58 -15.27
CA PHE A 46 -17.86 7.74 -16.15
C PHE A 46 -19.17 8.41 -16.58
N GLN A 47 -19.84 9.10 -15.66
CA GLN A 47 -21.09 9.80 -15.97
C GLN A 47 -20.88 11.04 -16.84
N GLN A 48 -19.77 11.76 -16.63
CA GLN A 48 -19.46 12.97 -17.39
C GLN A 48 -18.85 12.66 -18.77
N MET A 49 -18.18 11.53 -18.91
CA MET A 49 -17.52 11.08 -20.14
C MET A 49 -17.92 9.64 -20.49
N PRO A 50 -19.18 9.39 -20.91
CA PRO A 50 -19.61 8.05 -21.32
C PRO A 50 -18.78 7.53 -22.50
N GLY A 51 -18.28 6.30 -22.39
CA GLY A 51 -17.38 5.69 -23.39
C GLY A 51 -15.89 6.01 -23.19
N SER A 52 -15.53 6.77 -22.14
CA SER A 52 -14.14 7.12 -21.84
C SER A 52 -13.30 5.93 -21.38
N THR A 53 -11.99 6.09 -21.55
CA THR A 53 -10.98 5.16 -21.00
C THR A 53 -10.23 5.87 -19.89
N THR A 54 -10.31 5.37 -18.66
CA THR A 54 -9.58 5.89 -17.50
C THR A 54 -8.48 4.95 -17.08
N GLY A 55 -7.44 5.47 -16.42
CA GLY A 55 -6.40 4.68 -15.78
C GLY A 55 -6.56 4.71 -14.26
N PHE A 56 -6.56 3.54 -13.63
CA PHE A 56 -6.47 3.40 -12.18
C PHE A 56 -5.08 2.88 -11.82
N VAL A 57 -4.25 3.75 -11.24
CA VAL A 57 -2.85 3.47 -10.93
C VAL A 57 -2.73 3.02 -9.48
N SER A 58 -2.10 1.87 -9.28
CA SER A 58 -1.75 1.33 -7.96
C SER A 58 -0.27 0.96 -7.91
N PRO A 59 0.39 1.03 -6.74
CA PRO A 59 1.80 0.69 -6.61
C PRO A 59 2.13 -0.74 -7.04
N SER A 60 1.27 -1.70 -6.68
CA SER A 60 1.44 -3.10 -7.07
C SER A 60 0.11 -3.77 -7.38
N TYR A 61 0.17 -4.83 -8.19
CA TYR A 61 -1.00 -5.60 -8.59
C TYR A 61 -1.64 -6.30 -7.38
N LYS A 62 -0.82 -6.88 -6.50
CA LYS A 62 -1.29 -7.52 -5.25
C LYS A 62 -2.07 -6.53 -4.38
N LYS A 63 -1.54 -5.34 -4.16
CA LYS A 63 -2.20 -4.31 -3.34
C LYS A 63 -3.50 -3.82 -3.97
N CYS A 64 -3.51 -3.64 -5.28
CA CYS A 64 -4.71 -3.28 -6.02
C CYS A 64 -5.83 -4.32 -5.81
N LEU A 65 -5.54 -5.60 -5.97
CA LEU A 65 -6.53 -6.68 -5.87
C LEU A 65 -7.06 -6.90 -4.45
N ILE A 66 -6.18 -6.81 -3.44
CA ILE A 66 -6.53 -7.17 -2.06
C ILE A 66 -7.21 -6.00 -1.33
N SER A 67 -6.81 -4.77 -1.61
CA SER A 67 -7.21 -3.59 -0.82
C SER A 67 -8.05 -2.59 -1.62
N THR A 68 -7.49 -2.05 -2.69
CA THR A 68 -8.07 -0.89 -3.36
C THR A 68 -9.31 -1.23 -4.16
N LEU A 69 -9.24 -2.25 -5.02
CA LEU A 69 -10.35 -2.66 -5.87
C LEU A 69 -11.57 -3.15 -5.07
N PRO A 70 -11.43 -4.03 -4.07
CA PRO A 70 -12.57 -4.43 -3.24
C PRO A 70 -13.27 -3.24 -2.56
N SER A 71 -12.49 -2.28 -2.03
CA SER A 71 -13.04 -1.07 -1.41
C SER A 71 -13.89 -0.26 -2.39
N LEU A 72 -13.38 -0.05 -3.60
CA LEU A 72 -14.08 0.68 -4.67
C LEU A 72 -15.40 -0.02 -5.05
N LEU A 73 -15.37 -1.34 -5.27
CA LEU A 73 -16.53 -2.12 -5.67
C LEU A 73 -17.62 -2.15 -4.58
N VAL A 74 -17.24 -2.29 -3.31
CA VAL A 74 -18.19 -2.24 -2.17
C VAL A 74 -18.95 -0.91 -2.12
N HIS A 75 -18.29 0.22 -2.40
CA HIS A 75 -18.96 1.50 -2.46
C HIS A 75 -19.93 1.57 -3.64
N TRP A 76 -19.56 1.08 -4.81
CA TRP A 76 -20.45 1.04 -5.96
C TRP A 76 -21.69 0.19 -5.72
N GLU A 77 -21.53 -0.98 -5.12
CA GLU A 77 -22.65 -1.87 -4.78
C GLU A 77 -23.62 -1.23 -3.78
N ARG A 78 -23.10 -0.52 -2.78
CA ARG A 78 -23.91 0.27 -1.83
C ARG A 78 -24.70 1.36 -2.53
N TRP A 79 -24.25 1.89 -3.65
CA TRP A 79 -24.97 2.88 -4.47
C TRP A 79 -25.90 2.25 -5.50
N GLY A 80 -26.06 0.93 -5.47
CA GLY A 80 -26.96 0.19 -6.34
C GLY A 80 -26.35 -0.22 -7.67
N PHE A 81 -25.07 0.04 -7.92
CA PHE A 81 -24.37 -0.55 -9.07
C PHE A 81 -24.08 -2.02 -8.77
N LYS A 82 -24.61 -2.90 -9.61
CA LYS A 82 -24.47 -4.36 -9.43
C LYS A 82 -23.46 -4.90 -10.44
N ARG A 83 -22.57 -5.78 -9.97
CA ARG A 83 -21.65 -6.51 -10.84
C ARG A 83 -22.43 -7.33 -11.86
N ASP A 84 -21.92 -7.41 -13.07
CA ASP A 84 -22.51 -8.11 -14.22
C ASP A 84 -23.89 -7.57 -14.68
N VAL A 85 -24.34 -6.46 -14.10
CA VAL A 85 -25.55 -5.71 -14.50
C VAL A 85 -25.18 -4.29 -14.92
N HIS A 86 -24.33 -3.61 -14.15
CA HIS A 86 -23.90 -2.23 -14.41
C HIS A 86 -22.41 -2.11 -14.72
N TYR A 87 -21.59 -3.03 -14.21
CA TYR A 87 -20.16 -3.09 -14.46
C TYR A 87 -19.65 -4.54 -14.50
N THR A 88 -18.55 -4.78 -15.21
CA THR A 88 -17.80 -6.04 -15.21
C THR A 88 -16.38 -5.79 -14.76
N VAL A 89 -15.72 -6.79 -14.18
CA VAL A 89 -14.33 -6.71 -13.73
C VAL A 89 -13.58 -7.91 -14.30
N GLY A 90 -12.47 -7.66 -14.99
CA GLY A 90 -11.59 -8.70 -15.50
C GLY A 90 -12.19 -9.54 -16.63
N LYS A 91 -13.30 -9.13 -17.21
CA LYS A 91 -13.94 -9.85 -18.31
C LYS A 91 -14.70 -8.91 -19.25
N LYS A 92 -14.77 -9.31 -20.52
CA LYS A 92 -15.55 -8.59 -21.51
C LYS A 92 -17.04 -8.66 -21.17
N PRO A 93 -17.80 -7.54 -21.26
CA PRO A 93 -19.26 -7.55 -21.09
C PRO A 93 -19.93 -8.53 -22.06
N TRP A 94 -20.94 -9.24 -21.56
CA TRP A 94 -21.71 -10.15 -22.42
C TRP A 94 -22.55 -9.35 -23.42
N LYS A 95 -22.56 -9.79 -24.68
CA LYS A 95 -23.35 -9.13 -25.74
C LYS A 95 -24.85 -9.02 -25.39
N ALA A 96 -25.38 -9.98 -24.63
CA ALA A 96 -26.77 -9.97 -24.18
C ALA A 96 -27.14 -8.81 -23.23
N LEU A 97 -26.14 -8.12 -22.64
CA LEU A 97 -26.39 -6.96 -21.80
C LEU A 97 -26.72 -5.69 -22.60
N HIS A 98 -26.47 -5.69 -23.91
CA HIS A 98 -26.69 -4.55 -24.82
C HIS A 98 -26.08 -3.23 -24.30
N TRP A 99 -24.91 -3.31 -23.64
CA TRP A 99 -24.19 -2.12 -23.19
C TRP A 99 -23.62 -1.34 -24.37
N LYS A 100 -23.38 -0.06 -24.13
CA LYS A 100 -22.69 0.76 -25.13
C LYS A 100 -21.25 0.28 -25.27
N ASP A 101 -20.75 0.26 -26.50
CA ASP A 101 -19.35 -0.05 -26.76
C ASP A 101 -18.44 1.11 -26.27
N PRO A 102 -17.25 0.82 -25.74
CA PRO A 102 -16.25 1.83 -25.48
C PRO A 102 -15.83 2.53 -26.79
N ILE A 103 -15.42 3.79 -26.70
CA ILE A 103 -14.83 4.51 -27.86
C ILE A 103 -13.59 3.76 -28.33
N PHE A 104 -12.75 3.30 -27.38
CA PHE A 104 -11.65 2.39 -27.65
C PHE A 104 -11.86 1.07 -26.91
N THR A 105 -12.13 0.03 -27.67
CA THR A 105 -12.33 -1.32 -27.12
C THR A 105 -11.01 -1.91 -26.66
N PRO A 106 -10.86 -2.30 -25.37
CA PRO A 106 -9.67 -3.00 -24.89
C PRO A 106 -9.43 -4.31 -25.65
N GLN A 107 -8.19 -4.59 -26.02
CA GLN A 107 -7.82 -5.88 -26.63
C GLN A 107 -7.84 -7.02 -25.61
N ASN A 108 -7.34 -6.75 -24.40
CA ASN A 108 -7.40 -7.66 -23.26
C ASN A 108 -8.25 -7.03 -22.13
N TRP A 109 -9.14 -7.84 -21.53
CA TRP A 109 -10.06 -7.41 -20.48
C TRP A 109 -9.65 -7.84 -19.08
N GLU A 110 -8.57 -8.59 -18.92
CA GLU A 110 -8.13 -9.13 -17.62
C GLU A 110 -7.92 -8.04 -16.55
N ASN A 111 -7.41 -6.88 -16.95
CA ASN A 111 -7.14 -5.75 -16.06
C ASN A 111 -8.07 -4.56 -16.34
N VAL A 112 -9.31 -4.83 -16.74
CA VAL A 112 -10.27 -3.81 -17.14
C VAL A 112 -11.56 -3.93 -16.35
N ILE A 113 -12.05 -2.78 -15.89
CA ILE A 113 -13.42 -2.65 -15.40
C ILE A 113 -14.23 -2.00 -16.52
N GLY A 114 -15.22 -2.72 -17.05
CA GLY A 114 -16.17 -2.20 -18.03
C GLY A 114 -17.43 -1.69 -17.34
N PHE A 115 -18.02 -0.60 -17.85
CA PHE A 115 -19.23 0.01 -17.30
C PHE A 115 -20.34 0.09 -18.38
N TYR A 116 -21.60 -0.02 -17.97
CA TYR A 116 -22.76 -0.14 -18.87
C TYR A 116 -22.89 0.96 -19.93
N ASN A 117 -22.32 2.13 -19.68
CA ASN A 117 -22.34 3.27 -20.59
C ASN A 117 -21.17 3.29 -21.59
N GLY A 118 -20.41 2.21 -21.68
CA GLY A 118 -19.24 2.07 -22.54
C GLY A 118 -17.94 2.61 -21.93
N SER A 119 -17.97 3.20 -20.75
CA SER A 119 -16.73 3.61 -20.09
C SER A 119 -15.94 2.40 -19.60
N VAL A 120 -14.61 2.51 -19.65
CA VAL A 120 -13.70 1.49 -19.17
C VAL A 120 -12.63 2.09 -18.25
N CYS A 121 -12.20 1.31 -17.27
CA CYS A 121 -11.08 1.65 -16.40
C CYS A 121 -10.00 0.60 -16.54
N GLN A 122 -8.81 1.01 -16.96
CA GLN A 122 -7.61 0.19 -17.05
C GLN A 122 -6.91 0.18 -15.69
N ILE A 123 -6.68 -0.99 -15.13
CA ILE A 123 -5.85 -1.15 -13.93
C ILE A 123 -4.40 -1.14 -14.37
N ILE A 124 -3.66 -0.14 -13.92
CA ILE A 124 -2.25 0.09 -14.23
C ILE A 124 -1.45 -0.12 -12.95
N THR A 125 -0.47 -1.01 -12.98
CA THR A 125 0.40 -1.28 -11.83
C THR A 125 1.85 -1.11 -12.22
N GLN A 126 2.67 -0.59 -11.30
CA GLN A 126 4.06 -0.24 -11.61
C GLN A 126 5.03 -1.41 -11.51
N ASP A 127 4.59 -2.54 -10.99
CA ASP A 127 5.31 -3.80 -11.01
C ASP A 127 5.36 -4.49 -12.39
N ARG A 128 4.61 -3.93 -13.37
CA ARG A 128 4.66 -4.35 -14.77
C ARG A 128 5.28 -3.24 -15.62
N GLU A 129 6.42 -3.52 -16.25
CA GLU A 129 7.04 -2.57 -17.18
C GLU A 129 6.16 -2.34 -18.40
N GLY A 130 6.03 -1.08 -18.80
CA GLY A 130 5.27 -0.71 -19.99
C GLY A 130 3.76 -0.95 -19.88
N ALA A 131 3.21 -1.20 -18.70
CA ALA A 131 1.79 -1.51 -18.51
C ALA A 131 0.83 -0.47 -19.09
N SER A 132 1.26 0.79 -19.19
CA SER A 132 0.48 1.89 -19.78
C SER A 132 0.88 2.27 -21.20
N ASN A 133 1.95 1.65 -21.76
CA ASN A 133 2.45 2.03 -23.08
C ASN A 133 1.40 1.79 -24.18
N GLY A 134 1.24 2.78 -25.05
CA GLY A 134 0.27 2.73 -26.16
C GLY A 134 -1.18 3.02 -25.78
N MET A 135 -1.50 3.24 -24.50
CA MET A 135 -2.82 3.64 -24.06
C MET A 135 -3.12 5.11 -24.39
N SER A 136 -4.40 5.43 -24.51
CA SER A 136 -4.92 6.79 -24.58
C SER A 136 -6.00 6.93 -23.53
N LEU A 137 -5.67 7.65 -22.44
CA LEU A 137 -6.51 7.77 -21.26
C LEU A 137 -7.14 9.16 -21.19
N ASP A 138 -8.35 9.23 -20.65
CA ASP A 138 -9.14 10.46 -20.52
C ASP A 138 -9.06 11.04 -19.10
N HIS A 139 -8.68 10.23 -18.11
CA HIS A 139 -8.48 10.64 -16.72
C HIS A 139 -7.62 9.60 -15.99
N LEU A 140 -6.84 10.03 -15.00
CA LEU A 140 -6.04 9.16 -14.14
C LEU A 140 -6.50 9.25 -12.69
N LEU A 141 -6.65 8.08 -12.05
CA LEU A 141 -6.81 7.95 -10.61
C LEU A 141 -5.56 7.24 -10.07
N ILE A 142 -4.95 7.78 -9.04
CA ILE A 142 -3.70 7.26 -8.45
C ILE A 142 -3.94 7.08 -6.97
N ASP A 143 -4.08 5.83 -6.53
CA ASP A 143 -4.25 5.50 -5.12
C ASP A 143 -2.91 5.11 -4.49
N GLU A 144 -2.79 5.40 -3.18
CA GLU A 144 -1.57 5.18 -2.39
C GLU A 144 -0.31 5.78 -3.04
N ALA A 145 -0.43 7.01 -3.51
CA ALA A 145 0.56 7.73 -4.33
C ALA A 145 1.98 7.80 -3.71
N LYS A 146 2.12 7.72 -2.38
CA LYS A 146 3.42 7.71 -1.70
C LYS A 146 4.30 6.50 -2.03
N TYR A 147 3.67 5.40 -2.50
CA TYR A 147 4.37 4.18 -2.90
C TYR A 147 4.55 4.07 -4.42
N VAL A 148 3.99 5.02 -5.17
CA VAL A 148 4.09 5.07 -6.64
C VAL A 148 5.40 5.73 -7.05
N ASP A 149 6.18 5.08 -7.92
CA ASP A 149 7.41 5.64 -8.47
C ASP A 149 7.07 6.78 -9.43
N TYR A 150 7.47 8.01 -9.06
CA TYR A 150 7.12 9.22 -9.81
C TYR A 150 7.82 9.29 -11.18
N GLU A 151 9.07 8.86 -11.28
CA GLU A 151 9.79 8.90 -12.55
C GLU A 151 9.16 7.93 -13.56
N LYS A 152 8.80 6.74 -13.11
CA LYS A 152 8.07 5.77 -13.94
C LYS A 152 6.68 6.29 -14.33
N LEU A 153 5.95 6.89 -13.37
CA LEU A 153 4.66 7.52 -13.63
C LEU A 153 4.75 8.64 -14.68
N LYS A 154 5.75 9.51 -14.56
CA LYS A 154 6.01 10.64 -15.48
C LYS A 154 6.40 10.17 -16.88
N ASN A 155 7.28 9.18 -16.96
CA ASN A 155 7.84 8.73 -18.22
C ASN A 155 6.88 7.80 -19.01
N GLU A 156 6.02 7.07 -18.33
CA GLU A 156 5.10 6.10 -18.95
C GLU A 156 3.64 6.58 -18.88
N THR A 157 3.09 6.74 -17.67
CA THR A 157 1.64 6.84 -17.45
C THR A 157 1.09 8.24 -17.72
N PHE A 158 1.74 9.32 -17.28
CA PHE A 158 1.22 10.67 -17.53
C PHE A 158 1.16 11.02 -19.01
N GLN A 159 2.06 10.47 -19.82
CA GLN A 159 2.06 10.68 -21.26
C GLN A 159 0.86 10.01 -21.95
N THR A 160 0.23 9.03 -21.33
CA THR A 160 -0.96 8.38 -21.86
C THR A 160 -2.26 9.15 -21.59
N ASN A 161 -2.26 10.12 -20.67
CA ASN A 161 -3.41 10.96 -20.34
C ASN A 161 -3.65 12.02 -21.42
N ARG A 162 -3.92 11.57 -22.65
CA ARG A 162 -4.05 12.34 -23.90
C ARG A 162 -5.22 11.86 -24.77
N GLY A 163 -6.20 11.16 -24.18
CA GLY A 163 -7.29 10.54 -24.93
C GLY A 163 -8.30 11.57 -25.46
N ASN A 164 -9.05 11.20 -26.38
CA ASN A 164 -10.34 11.65 -26.88
C ASN A 164 -10.74 13.14 -26.78
N GLU A 165 -9.82 14.08 -27.02
CA GLU A 165 -10.11 15.53 -26.98
C GLU A 165 -11.35 15.89 -27.84
N MET A 166 -11.52 15.26 -29.00
CA MET A 166 -12.66 15.49 -29.89
C MET A 166 -14.01 15.18 -29.19
N PHE A 167 -14.05 14.16 -28.34
CA PHE A 167 -15.29 13.75 -27.66
C PHE A 167 -15.46 14.45 -26.32
N PHE A 168 -14.40 14.59 -25.55
CA PHE A 168 -14.46 15.01 -24.16
C PHE A 168 -13.77 16.33 -23.83
N GLY A 169 -13.24 17.04 -24.82
CA GLY A 169 -12.47 18.28 -24.59
C GLY A 169 -13.26 19.40 -23.90
N LYS A 170 -14.60 19.35 -23.94
CA LYS A 170 -15.48 20.27 -23.18
C LYS A 170 -15.74 19.83 -21.75
N CYS A 171 -15.44 18.57 -21.39
CA CYS A 171 -15.65 18.06 -20.04
C CYS A 171 -14.58 18.59 -19.10
N PRO A 172 -14.94 19.14 -17.93
CA PRO A 172 -13.97 19.67 -16.99
C PRO A 172 -13.03 18.61 -16.41
N LEU A 173 -13.41 17.34 -16.40
CA LEU A 173 -12.62 16.24 -15.86
C LEU A 173 -11.63 15.63 -16.86
N HIS A 174 -11.77 15.98 -18.15
CA HIS A 174 -10.94 15.42 -19.21
C HIS A 174 -9.46 15.80 -19.03
N HIS A 175 -8.57 14.82 -19.18
CA HIS A 175 -7.13 14.89 -18.91
C HIS A 175 -6.76 15.31 -17.47
N GLY A 176 -7.69 15.11 -16.53
CA GLY A 176 -7.44 15.38 -15.11
C GLY A 176 -6.74 14.23 -14.42
N ILE A 177 -6.25 14.53 -13.21
CA ILE A 177 -5.68 13.55 -12.28
C ILE A 177 -6.43 13.59 -10.95
N THR A 178 -6.60 12.43 -10.34
CA THR A 178 -7.06 12.29 -8.96
C THR A 178 -6.01 11.49 -8.21
N VAL A 179 -5.46 12.06 -7.15
CA VAL A 179 -4.42 11.45 -6.32
C VAL A 179 -4.96 11.32 -4.91
N THR A 180 -4.96 10.12 -4.37
CA THR A 180 -5.34 9.83 -2.99
C THR A 180 -4.17 9.17 -2.25
N CYS A 181 -3.89 9.64 -1.06
CA CYS A 181 -2.82 9.10 -0.22
C CYS A 181 -2.96 9.56 1.23
N ASP A 182 -2.28 8.90 2.16
CA ASP A 182 -1.95 9.50 3.45
C ASP A 182 -0.63 10.28 3.36
N MET A 183 -0.28 11.02 4.42
CA MET A 183 0.90 11.89 4.41
C MET A 183 2.17 11.06 4.26
N PRO A 184 3.00 11.33 3.23
CA PRO A 184 4.27 10.64 3.05
C PRO A 184 5.28 11.07 4.11
N VAL A 185 6.19 10.16 4.45
CA VAL A 185 7.30 10.43 5.36
C VAL A 185 8.62 10.55 4.59
N THR A 186 8.71 10.00 3.39
CA THR A 186 9.92 9.97 2.59
C THR A 186 9.93 11.03 1.50
N LYS A 187 11.12 11.46 1.08
CA LYS A 187 11.29 12.45 -0.01
C LYS A 187 10.76 11.91 -1.33
N LYS A 188 11.02 10.63 -1.63
CA LYS A 188 10.55 9.99 -2.87
C LYS A 188 9.03 9.91 -2.90
N GLY A 189 8.41 9.51 -1.78
CA GLY A 189 6.96 9.41 -1.65
C GLY A 189 6.23 10.76 -1.63
N SER A 190 6.94 11.88 -1.47
CA SER A 190 6.33 13.23 -1.32
C SER A 190 6.10 13.98 -2.65
N TRP A 191 6.30 13.33 -3.78
CA TRP A 191 6.24 13.97 -5.11
C TRP A 191 4.93 14.71 -5.40
N PHE A 192 3.80 14.24 -4.89
CA PHE A 192 2.50 14.85 -5.12
C PHE A 192 2.24 16.09 -4.24
N LEU A 193 3.03 16.33 -3.20
CA LEU A 193 2.89 17.54 -2.37
C LEU A 193 3.21 18.83 -3.14
N GLN A 194 4.03 18.73 -4.20
CA GLN A 194 4.35 19.88 -5.06
C GLN A 194 3.12 20.49 -5.76
N TYR A 195 2.05 19.70 -5.96
CA TYR A 195 0.82 20.18 -6.59
C TYR A 195 0.07 21.23 -5.77
N GLU A 196 0.36 21.36 -4.48
CA GLU A 196 -0.14 22.47 -3.66
C GLU A 196 0.15 23.84 -4.29
N LYS A 197 1.34 23.99 -4.90
CA LYS A 197 1.77 25.24 -5.55
C LYS A 197 0.95 25.59 -6.79
N LEU A 198 0.23 24.63 -7.37
CA LEU A 198 -0.62 24.83 -8.55
C LEU A 198 -2.06 25.18 -8.17
N MET A 199 -2.40 25.14 -6.88
CA MET A 199 -3.72 25.52 -6.39
C MET A 199 -3.88 27.03 -6.40
N ASP A 200 -4.85 27.53 -7.15
CA ASP A 200 -5.28 28.93 -7.13
C ASP A 200 -6.46 29.08 -6.18
N SER A 201 -6.24 29.69 -5.04
CA SER A 201 -7.25 29.87 -3.98
C SER A 201 -8.41 30.75 -4.43
N GLU A 202 -8.18 31.75 -5.29
CA GLU A 202 -9.25 32.62 -5.79
C GLU A 202 -10.12 31.87 -6.80
N LEU A 203 -9.52 31.05 -7.66
CA LEU A 203 -10.26 30.18 -8.57
C LEU A 203 -11.14 29.19 -7.78
N ILE A 204 -10.63 28.62 -6.69
CA ILE A 204 -11.42 27.71 -5.83
C ILE A 204 -12.61 28.44 -5.19
N LYS A 205 -12.42 29.65 -4.67
CA LYS A 205 -13.51 30.47 -4.12
C LYS A 205 -14.60 30.78 -5.17
N ILE A 206 -14.21 31.06 -6.41
CA ILE A 206 -15.16 31.26 -7.52
C ILE A 206 -16.00 29.99 -7.74
N ILE A 207 -15.36 28.81 -7.77
CA ILE A 207 -16.06 27.53 -7.93
C ILE A 207 -16.99 27.29 -6.74
N GLU A 208 -16.57 27.56 -5.49
CA GLU A 208 -17.43 27.47 -4.30
C GLU A 208 -18.67 28.35 -4.43
N GLY A 209 -18.49 29.60 -4.78
CA GLY A 209 -19.59 30.54 -5.00
C GLY A 209 -20.57 30.08 -6.06
N LEU A 210 -20.08 29.56 -7.19
CA LEU A 210 -20.91 29.03 -8.27
C LEU A 210 -21.65 27.74 -7.86
N VAL A 211 -21.00 26.84 -7.10
CA VAL A 211 -21.64 25.63 -6.58
C VAL A 211 -22.73 26.00 -5.57
N TYR A 212 -22.48 26.94 -4.69
CA TYR A 212 -23.49 27.43 -3.76
C TYR A 212 -24.67 28.09 -4.49
N TYR A 213 -24.39 28.93 -5.50
CA TYR A 213 -25.42 29.56 -6.30
C TYR A 213 -26.23 28.52 -7.13
N GLN A 214 -25.57 27.50 -7.68
CA GLN A 214 -26.23 26.37 -8.32
C GLN A 214 -27.21 25.67 -7.37
N TRP A 215 -26.79 25.45 -6.12
CA TRP A 215 -27.65 24.87 -5.10
C TRP A 215 -28.85 25.76 -4.79
N GLN A 216 -28.67 27.07 -4.64
CA GLN A 216 -29.77 28.02 -4.40
C GLN A 216 -30.79 28.01 -5.56
N VAL A 217 -30.33 28.00 -6.81
CA VAL A 217 -31.21 27.95 -7.99
C VAL A 217 -32.00 26.64 -8.00
N LYS A 218 -31.38 25.52 -7.65
CA LYS A 218 -32.06 24.22 -7.52
C LYS A 218 -33.13 24.22 -6.40
N GLN A 219 -32.94 24.93 -5.29
CA GLN A 219 -33.97 25.07 -4.26
C GLN A 219 -35.12 25.92 -4.78
N ARG A 220 -34.84 27.12 -5.34
CA ARG A 220 -35.88 27.98 -5.95
C ARG A 220 -36.68 27.25 -7.01
N MET A 221 -36.06 26.40 -7.81
CA MET A 221 -36.73 25.59 -8.83
C MET A 221 -37.72 24.58 -8.21
N LYS A 222 -37.44 24.05 -7.01
CA LYS A 222 -38.37 23.20 -6.26
C LYS A 222 -39.51 24.00 -5.65
N ASP A 223 -39.20 25.19 -5.13
CA ASP A 223 -40.19 26.05 -4.46
C ASP A 223 -41.12 26.77 -5.44
N HIS A 224 -40.67 26.98 -6.69
CA HIS A 224 -41.35 27.70 -7.75
C HIS A 224 -41.37 26.90 -9.05
N PRO A 225 -42.10 25.77 -9.13
CA PRO A 225 -42.16 24.91 -10.31
C PRO A 225 -42.73 25.60 -11.54
N GLU A 226 -43.56 26.65 -11.37
CA GLU A 226 -44.09 27.46 -12.45
C GLU A 226 -43.02 28.22 -13.25
N ARG A 227 -41.82 28.39 -12.69
CA ARG A 227 -40.66 29.04 -13.34
C ARG A 227 -39.58 28.06 -13.79
N TYR A 228 -39.93 26.81 -13.96
CA TYR A 228 -38.99 25.72 -14.25
C TYR A 228 -38.04 26.04 -15.43
N ASP A 229 -38.58 26.49 -16.56
CA ASP A 229 -37.79 26.81 -17.76
C ASP A 229 -36.81 27.97 -17.56
N HIS A 230 -37.20 28.95 -16.73
CA HIS A 230 -36.30 30.05 -16.37
C HIS A 230 -35.11 29.53 -15.57
N TYR A 231 -35.34 28.71 -14.54
CA TYR A 231 -34.29 28.14 -13.72
C TYR A 231 -33.41 27.15 -14.48
N LEU A 232 -33.94 26.42 -15.45
CA LEU A 232 -33.11 25.54 -16.32
C LEU A 232 -32.12 26.36 -17.15
N LYS A 233 -32.54 27.51 -17.72
CA LYS A 233 -31.61 28.39 -18.44
C LYS A 233 -30.53 28.95 -17.53
N GLU A 234 -30.90 29.35 -16.31
CA GLU A 234 -29.96 29.84 -15.30
C GLU A 234 -28.96 28.76 -14.90
N LEU A 235 -29.43 27.53 -14.58
CA LEU A 235 -28.56 26.38 -14.29
C LEU A 235 -27.62 26.05 -15.46
N SER A 236 -28.10 26.17 -16.70
CA SER A 236 -27.26 25.95 -17.89
C SER A 236 -26.07 26.93 -17.94
N ARG A 237 -26.31 28.21 -17.66
CA ARG A 237 -25.26 29.24 -17.59
C ARG A 237 -24.27 28.95 -16.47
N ILE A 238 -24.77 28.63 -15.27
CA ILE A 238 -23.91 28.29 -14.11
C ILE A 238 -23.06 27.06 -14.45
N ASN A 239 -23.63 26.03 -15.06
CA ASN A 239 -22.93 24.82 -15.45
C ASN A 239 -21.82 25.08 -16.48
N GLN A 240 -22.03 25.99 -17.43
CA GLN A 240 -21.02 26.41 -18.39
C GLN A 240 -19.86 27.14 -17.69
N GLN A 241 -20.15 28.04 -16.76
CA GLN A 241 -19.14 28.72 -15.96
C GLN A 241 -18.38 27.74 -15.07
N LEU A 242 -19.09 26.83 -14.39
CA LEU A 242 -18.47 25.79 -13.58
C LEU A 242 -17.56 24.89 -14.43
N ALA A 243 -17.97 24.49 -15.63
CA ALA A 243 -17.14 23.67 -16.51
C ALA A 243 -15.84 24.40 -16.90
N PHE A 244 -15.94 25.70 -17.20
CA PHE A 244 -14.78 26.52 -17.55
C PHE A 244 -13.77 26.63 -16.40
N PHE A 245 -14.22 26.98 -15.19
CA PHE A 245 -13.35 27.15 -14.03
C PHE A 245 -12.80 25.81 -13.51
N ARG A 246 -13.64 24.76 -13.44
CA ARG A 246 -13.23 23.43 -13.02
C ARG A 246 -12.13 22.83 -13.90
N LYS A 247 -12.16 23.12 -15.22
CA LYS A 247 -11.14 22.65 -16.16
C LYS A 247 -9.74 23.19 -15.85
N GLN A 248 -9.63 24.32 -15.15
CA GLN A 248 -8.37 24.94 -14.76
C GLN A 248 -7.94 24.59 -13.35
N ALA A 249 -8.86 24.04 -12.54
CA ALA A 249 -8.68 23.91 -11.11
C ALA A 249 -7.76 22.75 -10.72
N TYR A 250 -6.80 23.06 -9.86
CA TYR A 250 -6.11 22.14 -8.97
C TYR A 250 -6.66 22.33 -7.56
N LEU A 251 -7.13 21.27 -6.95
CA LEU A 251 -7.53 21.27 -5.54
C LEU A 251 -6.58 20.36 -4.77
N TYR A 252 -5.83 20.95 -3.87
CA TYR A 252 -4.95 20.25 -2.94
C TYR A 252 -5.54 20.31 -1.53
N LEU A 253 -5.64 19.16 -0.85
CA LEU A 253 -6.24 19.05 0.47
C LEU A 253 -5.40 18.19 1.39
N GLU A 254 -5.18 18.66 2.61
CA GLU A 254 -4.67 17.88 3.73
C GLU A 254 -5.76 17.76 4.79
N ARG A 255 -6.18 16.55 5.11
CA ARG A 255 -7.28 16.30 6.05
C ARG A 255 -6.94 15.18 7.03
N PRO A 256 -6.81 15.47 8.33
CA PRO A 256 -6.61 14.43 9.36
C PRO A 256 -7.86 13.56 9.54
N SER A 257 -7.67 12.40 10.17
CA SER A 257 -8.74 11.44 10.47
C SER A 257 -9.87 12.01 11.32
N ILE A 258 -9.61 13.10 12.02
CA ILE A 258 -10.60 13.82 12.84
C ILE A 258 -11.83 14.24 12.01
N TYR A 259 -11.70 14.50 10.73
CA TYR A 259 -12.84 14.82 9.86
C TYR A 259 -13.87 13.69 9.74
N ASN A 260 -13.51 12.47 10.14
CA ASN A 260 -14.43 11.32 10.13
C ASN A 260 -14.80 10.80 11.52
N LEU A 261 -14.71 11.63 12.54
CA LEU A 261 -15.03 11.26 13.94
C LEU A 261 -16.45 10.70 14.10
N ALA A 262 -17.42 11.19 13.32
CA ALA A 262 -18.79 10.69 13.36
C ALA A 262 -18.91 9.18 13.06
N VAL A 263 -17.98 8.63 12.28
CA VAL A 263 -17.92 7.20 11.92
C VAL A 263 -16.90 6.46 12.79
N LEU A 264 -15.72 7.07 13.03
CA LEU A 264 -14.61 6.43 13.73
C LEU A 264 -14.81 6.44 15.27
N GLY A 265 -15.50 7.45 15.80
CA GLY A 265 -15.57 7.72 17.23
C GLY A 265 -14.30 8.40 17.78
N GLU A 266 -14.44 9.12 18.89
CA GLU A 266 -13.28 9.76 19.56
C GLU A 266 -12.28 8.75 20.09
N ASP A 267 -12.74 7.59 20.52
CA ASP A 267 -11.90 6.53 21.06
C ASP A 267 -10.92 5.99 20.02
N PHE A 268 -11.28 6.00 18.72
CA PHE A 268 -10.35 5.66 17.66
C PHE A 268 -9.10 6.55 17.67
N ILE A 269 -9.28 7.88 17.78
CA ILE A 269 -8.14 8.81 17.78
C ILE A 269 -7.29 8.65 19.05
N ARG A 270 -7.94 8.48 20.21
CA ARG A 270 -7.25 8.24 21.49
C ARG A 270 -6.45 6.94 21.45
N ARG A 271 -7.05 5.88 20.92
CA ARG A 271 -6.41 4.58 20.72
C ARG A 271 -5.23 4.71 19.76
N MET A 272 -5.41 5.28 18.56
CA MET A 272 -4.32 5.48 17.60
C MET A 272 -3.17 6.32 18.14
N LYS A 273 -3.47 7.34 18.98
CA LYS A 273 -2.42 8.14 19.63
C LYS A 273 -1.58 7.32 20.61
N ARG A 274 -2.21 6.35 21.30
CA ARG A 274 -1.55 5.47 22.25
C ARG A 274 -0.78 4.34 21.57
N GLU A 275 -1.37 3.76 20.51
CA GLU A 275 -0.89 2.55 19.82
C GLU A 275 0.17 2.82 18.74
N LEU A 276 0.15 4.00 18.12
CA LEU A 276 1.05 4.31 17.01
C LEU A 276 2.30 5.05 17.49
N PRO A 277 3.48 4.75 16.93
CA PRO A 277 4.64 5.60 17.10
C PRO A 277 4.29 7.06 16.81
N PRO A 278 4.83 8.04 17.57
CA PRO A 278 4.49 9.46 17.41
C PRO A 278 4.57 9.96 15.96
N LEU A 279 5.58 9.51 15.21
CA LEU A 279 5.76 9.85 13.80
C LEU A 279 4.60 9.31 12.93
N VAL A 280 4.25 8.04 13.10
CA VAL A 280 3.17 7.38 12.34
C VAL A 280 1.82 7.99 12.69
N PHE A 281 1.56 8.26 13.98
CA PHE A 281 0.35 8.96 14.40
C PHE A 281 0.26 10.36 13.78
N ALA A 282 1.34 11.12 13.83
CA ALA A 282 1.36 12.48 13.28
C ALA A 282 1.16 12.50 11.76
N THR A 283 1.74 11.58 11.02
CA THR A 283 1.63 11.52 9.55
C THR A 283 0.37 10.79 9.09
N SER A 284 0.16 9.55 9.53
CA SER A 284 -0.91 8.71 8.99
C SER A 284 -2.30 9.01 9.58
N ILE A 285 -2.40 9.58 10.79
CA ILE A 285 -3.67 9.93 11.42
C ILE A 285 -3.91 11.43 11.37
N MET A 286 -2.93 12.22 11.82
CA MET A 286 -3.08 13.67 11.92
C MET A 286 -2.73 14.42 10.63
N CYS A 287 -2.29 13.69 9.60
CA CYS A 287 -1.93 14.24 8.29
C CYS A 287 -0.90 15.38 8.36
N LYS A 288 0.01 15.34 9.34
CA LYS A 288 1.04 16.36 9.53
C LYS A 288 2.23 16.08 8.65
N ARG A 289 2.75 17.11 7.98
CA ARG A 289 4.03 17.03 7.27
C ARG A 289 5.15 16.95 8.29
N ILE A 290 5.93 15.91 8.24
CA ILE A 290 7.12 15.73 9.05
C ILE A 290 8.25 15.41 8.07
N THR A 291 9.27 16.26 8.09
CA THR A 291 10.53 15.95 7.41
C THR A 291 11.34 15.08 8.36
N ILE A 292 11.55 13.82 8.02
CA ILE A 292 12.50 12.99 8.74
C ILE A 292 13.88 13.56 8.40
N ALA A 293 14.57 14.08 9.40
CA ALA A 293 16.01 14.27 9.29
C ALA A 293 16.64 12.89 9.12
N TYR A 294 17.61 12.77 8.22
CA TYR A 294 18.32 11.51 7.90
C TYR A 294 19.17 10.95 9.07
N ASP A 295 18.83 11.27 10.30
CA ASP A 295 19.55 10.88 11.52
C ASP A 295 18.97 9.62 12.19
N GLY A 296 18.20 8.82 11.47
CA GLY A 296 17.71 7.52 11.93
C GLY A 296 18.81 6.47 12.00
N PHE A 297 18.58 5.38 12.74
CA PHE A 297 19.53 4.27 12.88
C PHE A 297 19.94 3.67 11.52
N TYR A 298 19.04 3.68 10.54
CA TYR A 298 19.23 3.19 9.18
C TYR A 298 19.34 4.33 8.15
N GLY A 299 20.08 5.38 8.48
CA GLY A 299 20.16 6.60 7.68
C GLY A 299 20.69 6.43 6.25
N ALA A 300 21.37 5.31 5.94
CA ALA A 300 21.85 5.02 4.60
C ALA A 300 20.86 4.23 3.73
N MET A 301 19.72 3.79 4.27
CA MET A 301 18.67 3.13 3.48
C MET A 301 18.06 4.11 2.47
N ARG A 302 18.01 3.69 1.23
CA ARG A 302 17.41 4.45 0.14
C ARG A 302 16.31 3.65 -0.52
N GLU A 303 15.10 4.20 -0.57
CA GLU A 303 13.95 3.52 -1.18
C GLU A 303 14.21 3.11 -2.63
N ASP A 304 14.84 3.97 -3.41
CA ASP A 304 15.13 3.74 -4.83
C ASP A 304 16.22 2.69 -5.10
N VAL A 305 16.98 2.32 -4.08
CA VAL A 305 18.10 1.36 -4.17
C VAL A 305 17.81 0.08 -3.41
N ASN A 306 17.24 0.20 -2.21
CA ASN A 306 17.12 -0.91 -1.27
C ASN A 306 15.72 -1.52 -1.21
N LEU A 307 14.69 -0.84 -1.73
CA LEU A 307 13.34 -1.37 -1.76
C LEU A 307 12.93 -1.76 -3.18
N TYR A 308 12.29 -2.91 -3.31
CA TYR A 308 11.78 -3.41 -4.58
C TYR A 308 10.41 -4.08 -4.40
N THR A 309 9.75 -4.37 -5.51
CA THR A 309 8.54 -5.19 -5.57
C THR A 309 8.76 -6.36 -6.53
N ALA A 310 8.32 -7.54 -6.18
CA ALA A 310 8.51 -8.72 -7.00
C ALA A 310 7.29 -9.67 -6.93
N PRO A 311 6.10 -9.23 -7.35
CA PRO A 311 4.94 -10.11 -7.41
C PRO A 311 5.05 -11.07 -8.61
N ASN A 312 4.68 -12.33 -8.40
CA ASN A 312 4.50 -13.28 -9.50
C ASN A 312 3.21 -12.93 -10.28
N THR A 313 3.36 -12.02 -11.24
CA THR A 313 2.24 -11.48 -12.01
C THR A 313 1.51 -12.57 -12.82
N SER A 314 2.23 -13.59 -13.32
CA SER A 314 1.62 -14.70 -14.05
C SER A 314 0.67 -15.49 -13.17
N ARG A 315 1.06 -15.77 -11.93
CA ARG A 315 0.20 -16.47 -10.96
C ARG A 315 -0.96 -15.60 -10.49
N LEU A 316 -0.68 -14.34 -10.16
CA LEU A 316 -1.69 -13.41 -9.67
C LEU A 316 -2.74 -13.08 -10.75
N SER A 317 -2.37 -13.13 -12.03
CA SER A 317 -3.32 -12.95 -13.14
C SER A 317 -4.27 -14.14 -13.33
N LEU A 318 -3.89 -15.35 -12.86
CA LEU A 318 -4.77 -16.52 -12.84
C LEU A 318 -5.84 -16.42 -11.76
N ALA A 319 -5.64 -15.60 -10.71
CA ALA A 319 -6.72 -15.20 -9.81
C ALA A 319 -7.73 -14.42 -10.64
N ASN A 320 -8.83 -15.07 -10.95
CA ASN A 320 -9.81 -14.55 -11.91
C ASN A 320 -10.57 -13.39 -11.26
N LEU A 321 -10.21 -12.16 -11.59
CA LEU A 321 -10.97 -10.96 -11.21
C LEU A 321 -12.46 -11.11 -11.58
N GLY A 322 -12.73 -11.96 -12.58
CA GLY A 322 -14.07 -12.23 -13.09
C GLY A 322 -14.99 -12.99 -12.13
N ASP A 323 -14.50 -13.96 -11.37
CA ASP A 323 -15.30 -14.81 -10.45
C ASP A 323 -15.08 -14.52 -8.96
N GLY A 324 -14.14 -13.60 -8.66
CA GLY A 324 -13.83 -13.22 -7.27
C GLY A 324 -12.91 -14.21 -6.55
N SER A 325 -12.29 -15.16 -7.27
CA SER A 325 -11.29 -16.04 -6.67
C SER A 325 -10.06 -15.22 -6.27
N ILE A 326 -9.69 -15.29 -4.99
CA ILE A 326 -8.48 -14.67 -4.47
C ILE A 326 -7.37 -15.73 -4.55
N ALA A 327 -6.22 -15.39 -5.13
CA ALA A 327 -5.06 -16.27 -5.07
C ALA A 327 -4.69 -16.54 -3.60
N GLU A 328 -4.41 -17.81 -3.27
CA GLU A 328 -3.88 -18.15 -1.95
C GLU A 328 -2.65 -17.28 -1.64
N ASN A 329 -2.56 -16.79 -0.40
CA ASN A 329 -1.45 -15.96 0.04
C ASN A 329 -0.28 -16.86 0.49
N ASP A 330 0.50 -17.34 -0.46
CA ASP A 330 1.66 -18.20 -0.23
C ASP A 330 2.88 -17.77 -1.05
N CYS A 331 4.01 -18.41 -0.81
CA CYS A 331 5.31 -18.07 -1.40
C CYS A 331 5.37 -18.16 -2.93
N ARG A 332 4.43 -18.81 -3.59
CA ARG A 332 4.35 -18.84 -5.06
C ARG A 332 3.98 -17.48 -5.65
N ASN A 333 3.51 -16.55 -4.82
CA ASN A 333 3.20 -15.18 -5.23
C ASN A 333 4.46 -14.28 -5.30
N ASP A 334 5.61 -14.76 -4.85
CA ASP A 334 6.87 -14.02 -4.79
C ASP A 334 7.77 -14.44 -5.96
N ALA A 335 8.01 -13.51 -6.90
CA ALA A 335 8.86 -13.76 -8.06
C ALA A 335 10.36 -13.65 -7.73
N ASP A 336 10.70 -13.08 -6.58
CA ASP A 336 12.05 -12.92 -6.05
C ASP A 336 12.54 -14.13 -5.24
N LEU A 337 11.67 -15.11 -5.02
CA LEU A 337 11.98 -16.33 -4.31
C LEU A 337 12.54 -17.39 -5.28
N ASP A 338 13.75 -17.88 -5.00
CA ASP A 338 14.26 -19.09 -5.63
C ASP A 338 13.76 -20.31 -4.86
N PRO A 339 12.86 -21.13 -5.43
CA PRO A 339 12.29 -22.28 -4.73
C PRO A 339 13.28 -23.41 -4.47
N GLU A 340 14.41 -23.44 -5.16
CA GLU A 340 15.46 -24.47 -5.03
C GLU A 340 16.57 -24.08 -4.04
N ALA A 341 16.65 -22.80 -3.65
CA ALA A 341 17.67 -22.32 -2.72
C ALA A 341 17.18 -22.35 -1.26
N PRO A 342 18.07 -22.56 -0.27
CA PRO A 342 17.73 -22.47 1.15
C PRO A 342 17.20 -21.09 1.54
N LEU A 343 16.35 -21.05 2.56
CA LEU A 343 15.93 -19.81 3.21
C LEU A 343 16.87 -19.47 4.37
N MET A 344 16.93 -18.19 4.72
CA MET A 344 17.67 -17.68 5.88
C MET A 344 16.71 -16.91 6.77
N CYS A 345 16.82 -17.06 8.08
CA CYS A 345 15.94 -16.31 8.99
C CYS A 345 16.64 -15.88 10.28
N ALA A 346 16.03 -14.91 10.92
CA ALA A 346 16.31 -14.54 12.30
C ALA A 346 15.01 -14.17 13.01
N PHE A 347 15.02 -14.33 14.33
CA PHE A 347 13.88 -14.01 15.18
C PHE A 347 14.23 -12.90 16.17
N ASP A 348 13.21 -12.19 16.64
CA ASP A 348 13.21 -11.43 17.88
C ASP A 348 12.02 -11.89 18.73
N ALA A 349 12.31 -12.42 19.92
CA ALA A 349 11.32 -13.06 20.78
C ALA A 349 11.10 -12.23 22.05
N ASN A 350 9.89 -11.73 22.23
CA ASN A 350 9.44 -10.96 23.37
C ASN A 350 8.10 -11.50 23.90
N ASP A 351 7.71 -11.07 25.10
CA ASP A 351 6.49 -11.57 25.75
C ASP A 351 5.22 -11.27 24.94
N ASN A 352 5.10 -10.09 24.36
CA ASN A 352 3.88 -9.62 23.72
C ASN A 352 3.95 -9.55 22.19
N ILE A 353 5.13 -9.65 21.60
CA ILE A 353 5.31 -9.74 20.16
C ILE A 353 6.53 -10.60 19.83
N ASN A 354 6.38 -11.46 18.82
CA ASN A 354 7.48 -12.25 18.30
C ASN A 354 7.60 -12.01 16.81
N TRP A 355 8.82 -11.80 16.32
CA TRP A 355 9.12 -11.54 14.93
C TRP A 355 9.98 -12.61 14.30
N MET A 356 9.78 -12.83 13.01
CA MET A 356 10.63 -13.61 12.13
C MET A 356 10.86 -12.82 10.84
N VAL A 357 12.12 -12.62 10.47
CA VAL A 357 12.50 -12.02 9.19
C VAL A 357 13.15 -13.08 8.33
N VAL A 358 12.66 -13.23 7.10
CA VAL A 358 13.09 -14.28 6.16
C VAL A 358 13.69 -13.66 4.92
N GLY A 359 14.84 -14.16 4.50
CA GLY A 359 15.53 -13.74 3.29
C GLY A 359 16.20 -14.89 2.55
N GLN A 360 16.75 -14.57 1.40
CA GLN A 360 17.63 -15.43 0.60
C GLN A 360 18.85 -14.64 0.13
N LEU A 361 19.99 -15.30 0.08
CA LEU A 361 21.19 -14.78 -0.57
C LEU A 361 21.16 -15.18 -2.05
N GLY A 362 21.10 -14.19 -2.94
CA GLY A 362 21.12 -14.44 -4.38
C GLY A 362 22.53 -14.67 -4.91
N ASN A 363 22.63 -15.28 -6.09
CA ASN A 363 23.92 -15.50 -6.79
C ASN A 363 24.66 -14.19 -7.14
N ASP A 364 23.96 -13.06 -7.06
CA ASP A 364 24.52 -11.71 -7.25
C ASP A 364 25.11 -11.13 -5.95
N GLY A 365 25.23 -11.94 -4.89
CA GLY A 365 25.76 -11.53 -3.59
C GLY A 365 24.85 -10.60 -2.80
N LYS A 366 23.56 -10.50 -3.15
CA LYS A 366 22.61 -9.63 -2.46
C LYS A 366 21.69 -10.42 -1.54
N LEU A 367 21.57 -9.96 -0.30
CA LEU A 367 20.58 -10.45 0.64
C LEU A 367 19.22 -9.82 0.27
N ARG A 368 18.28 -10.63 -0.17
CA ARG A 368 16.88 -10.24 -0.39
C ARG A 368 16.05 -10.63 0.81
N VAL A 369 15.54 -9.64 1.53
CA VAL A 369 14.53 -9.85 2.59
C VAL A 369 13.17 -10.01 1.91
N ILE A 370 12.72 -11.26 1.78
CA ILE A 370 11.55 -11.63 0.99
C ILE A 370 10.27 -11.34 1.77
N LYS A 371 10.23 -11.80 3.05
CA LYS A 371 9.05 -11.65 3.88
C LYS A 371 9.36 -11.60 5.36
N SER A 372 8.57 -10.83 6.10
CA SER A 372 8.55 -10.86 7.55
C SER A 372 7.22 -11.34 8.08
N PHE A 373 7.25 -11.97 9.26
CA PHE A 373 6.11 -12.46 10.01
C PHE A 373 6.18 -11.92 11.43
N TYR A 374 5.02 -11.74 12.05
CA TYR A 374 4.94 -11.46 13.48
C TYR A 374 3.63 -12.00 14.06
N VAL A 375 3.69 -12.34 15.33
CA VAL A 375 2.51 -12.74 16.13
C VAL A 375 2.48 -11.95 17.43
N LYS A 376 1.31 -11.74 18.00
CA LYS A 376 1.12 -10.92 19.20
C LYS A 376 0.30 -11.65 20.27
N TYR A 377 0.57 -11.33 21.54
CA TYR A 377 -0.19 -11.72 22.72
C TYR A 377 -0.34 -13.24 22.91
N ASP A 378 -1.53 -13.78 22.73
CA ASP A 378 -1.80 -15.22 22.90
C ASP A 378 -1.17 -16.10 21.82
N ARG A 379 -0.90 -15.51 20.65
CA ARG A 379 -0.13 -16.18 19.60
C ARG A 379 1.35 -16.06 19.90
N LYS A 380 2.02 -17.16 20.13
CA LYS A 380 3.43 -17.23 20.53
C LYS A 380 4.30 -17.80 19.40
N LEU A 381 5.50 -18.24 19.74
CA LEU A 381 6.51 -18.71 18.76
C LEU A 381 6.00 -19.91 17.93
N GLU A 382 5.19 -20.79 18.50
CA GLU A 382 4.58 -21.91 17.78
C GLU A 382 3.75 -21.39 16.59
N ALA A 383 2.84 -20.46 16.88
CA ALA A 383 1.98 -19.88 15.83
C ALA A 383 2.79 -19.07 14.79
N LEU A 384 3.93 -18.51 15.16
CA LEU A 384 4.84 -17.84 14.23
C LEU A 384 5.52 -18.84 13.30
N CYS A 385 5.96 -19.98 13.83
CA CYS A 385 6.51 -21.08 13.03
C CYS A 385 5.46 -21.69 12.10
N ASP A 386 4.20 -21.85 12.58
CA ASP A 386 3.08 -22.30 11.76
C ASP A 386 2.80 -21.35 10.58
N ASP A 387 2.73 -20.04 10.83
CA ASP A 387 2.53 -19.02 9.78
C ASP A 387 3.62 -19.07 8.71
N PHE A 388 4.88 -19.25 9.13
CA PHE A 388 6.00 -19.43 8.22
C PHE A 388 5.85 -20.73 7.40
N CYS A 389 5.59 -21.85 8.06
CA CYS A 389 5.46 -23.16 7.42
C CYS A 389 4.29 -23.19 6.43
N GLU A 390 3.14 -22.60 6.79
CA GLU A 390 1.99 -22.49 5.89
C GLU A 390 2.30 -21.61 4.67
N TYR A 391 2.95 -20.46 4.87
CA TYR A 391 3.32 -19.58 3.76
C TYR A 391 4.29 -20.25 2.79
N TYR A 392 5.33 -20.94 3.30
CA TYR A 392 6.36 -21.59 2.51
C TYR A 392 6.07 -23.07 2.24
N LYS A 393 4.82 -23.53 2.37
CA LYS A 393 4.45 -24.95 2.15
C LYS A 393 4.84 -25.45 0.75
N TYR A 394 4.84 -24.57 -0.25
CA TYR A 394 5.19 -24.90 -1.64
C TYR A 394 6.66 -24.62 -1.99
N HIS A 395 7.46 -24.16 -1.05
CA HIS A 395 8.90 -24.00 -1.25
C HIS A 395 9.53 -25.41 -1.35
N LYS A 396 10.35 -25.64 -2.39
CA LYS A 396 10.82 -26.98 -2.68
C LYS A 396 11.94 -27.44 -1.74
N THR A 397 12.92 -26.57 -1.54
CA THR A 397 14.05 -26.85 -0.64
C THR A 397 13.67 -26.54 0.78
N LYS A 398 13.37 -27.59 1.58
CA LYS A 398 13.02 -27.45 2.99
C LYS A 398 14.24 -27.28 3.89
N ALA A 399 15.15 -26.39 3.52
CA ALA A 399 16.36 -26.07 4.24
C ALA A 399 16.33 -24.61 4.70
N LEU A 400 16.65 -24.36 5.97
CA LEU A 400 16.56 -23.06 6.62
C LEU A 400 17.79 -22.81 7.47
N VAL A 401 18.50 -21.73 7.21
CA VAL A 401 19.58 -21.22 8.06
C VAL A 401 18.98 -20.30 9.11
N PHE A 402 19.13 -20.63 10.37
CA PHE A 402 18.59 -19.87 11.49
C PHE A 402 19.72 -19.17 12.25
N PHE A 403 19.84 -17.85 12.07
CA PHE A 403 20.77 -17.01 12.81
C PHE A 403 20.17 -16.56 14.13
N PHE A 404 20.87 -16.77 15.24
CA PHE A 404 20.43 -16.35 16.58
C PHE A 404 21.59 -15.87 17.45
N ASP A 405 21.30 -14.94 18.32
CA ASP A 405 22.28 -14.39 19.25
C ASP A 405 22.18 -14.99 20.68
N HIS A 406 22.99 -14.49 21.60
CA HIS A 406 23.08 -14.98 22.97
C HIS A 406 21.77 -14.86 23.76
N THR A 407 20.81 -14.00 23.35
CA THR A 407 19.51 -13.85 24.03
C THR A 407 18.65 -15.10 23.89
N PHE A 408 18.90 -15.91 22.88
CA PHE A 408 18.20 -17.17 22.62
C PHE A 408 18.82 -18.38 23.35
N VAL A 409 19.93 -18.18 24.05
CA VAL A 409 20.69 -19.23 24.76
C VAL A 409 20.55 -19.04 26.28
N GLY A 410 20.19 -20.09 26.99
CA GLY A 410 20.09 -20.08 28.46
C GLY A 410 18.82 -19.42 29.02
N ASN A 411 17.95 -18.89 28.18
CA ASN A 411 16.66 -18.34 28.56
C ASN A 411 15.56 -19.34 28.19
N GLY A 412 14.91 -19.91 29.20
CA GLY A 412 13.85 -20.91 28.97
C GLY A 412 12.58 -20.28 28.41
N TYR A 413 12.11 -20.79 27.29
CA TYR A 413 10.85 -20.38 26.65
C TYR A 413 9.62 -20.62 27.55
N ALA A 414 9.65 -21.68 28.36
CA ALA A 414 8.64 -21.93 29.38
C ALA A 414 9.28 -22.56 30.61
N VAL A 415 8.87 -22.13 31.78
CA VAL A 415 9.31 -22.66 33.08
C VAL A 415 9.12 -24.19 33.17
N SER A 416 8.18 -24.75 32.41
CA SER A 416 7.86 -26.17 32.39
C SER A 416 8.70 -27.04 31.45
N GLN A 417 9.44 -26.49 30.48
CA GLN A 417 10.12 -27.28 29.45
C GLN A 417 11.64 -27.25 29.48
N ASN A 418 12.24 -26.35 30.22
CA ASN A 418 13.71 -26.20 30.36
C ASN A 418 14.48 -26.26 29.02
N ARG A 419 13.91 -25.67 27.96
CA ARG A 419 14.48 -25.58 26.62
C ARG A 419 14.78 -24.13 26.28
N ASP A 420 15.92 -23.91 25.64
CA ASP A 420 16.31 -22.62 25.11
C ASP A 420 15.42 -22.21 23.94
N PHE A 421 15.23 -20.92 23.72
CA PHE A 421 14.41 -20.38 22.60
C PHE A 421 14.83 -20.94 21.25
N TYR A 422 16.14 -20.99 20.95
CA TYR A 422 16.60 -21.49 19.66
C TYR A 422 16.24 -22.97 19.47
N SER A 423 16.46 -23.80 20.48
CA SER A 423 16.17 -25.24 20.43
C SER A 423 14.67 -25.52 20.29
N PHE A 424 13.84 -24.69 20.90
CA PHE A 424 12.40 -24.75 20.74
C PHE A 424 11.98 -24.44 19.29
N ILE A 425 12.43 -23.31 18.72
CA ILE A 425 12.13 -22.88 17.34
C ILE A 425 12.60 -23.94 16.34
N SER A 426 13.84 -24.44 16.49
CA SER A 426 14.38 -25.47 15.59
C SER A 426 13.59 -26.77 15.65
N SER A 427 13.15 -27.19 16.85
CA SER A 427 12.32 -28.37 17.02
C SER A 427 10.95 -28.20 16.37
N GLU A 428 10.34 -27.03 16.51
CA GLU A 428 9.04 -26.73 15.94
C GLU A 428 9.09 -26.72 14.40
N LEU A 429 10.05 -26.02 13.81
CA LEU A 429 10.28 -25.99 12.37
C LEU A 429 10.61 -27.38 11.80
N SER A 430 11.42 -28.17 12.54
CA SER A 430 11.77 -29.53 12.15
C SER A 430 10.56 -30.46 12.18
N SER A 431 9.63 -30.26 13.10
CA SER A 431 8.36 -31.02 13.14
C SER A 431 7.51 -30.85 11.89
N HIS A 432 7.66 -29.69 11.21
CA HIS A 432 7.03 -29.37 9.92
C HIS A 432 7.88 -29.78 8.71
N GLY A 433 8.95 -30.53 8.91
CA GLY A 433 9.80 -31.10 7.85
C GLY A 433 10.87 -30.16 7.32
N TRP A 434 11.21 -29.08 8.04
CA TRP A 434 12.33 -28.21 7.70
C TRP A 434 13.65 -28.78 8.27
N LEU A 435 14.69 -28.75 7.47
CA LEU A 435 16.06 -28.97 7.92
C LEU A 435 16.61 -27.62 8.39
N VAL A 436 16.81 -27.48 9.70
CA VAL A 436 17.26 -26.22 10.31
C VAL A 436 18.75 -26.29 10.60
N ASP A 437 19.52 -25.36 10.03
CA ASP A 437 20.93 -25.14 10.32
C ASP A 437 21.05 -24.01 11.36
N GLU A 438 21.42 -24.34 12.57
CA GLU A 438 21.49 -23.45 13.72
C GLU A 438 22.83 -22.70 13.75
N VAL A 439 22.82 -21.40 13.43
CA VAL A 439 24.02 -20.56 13.40
C VAL A 439 24.01 -19.56 14.54
N TYR A 440 24.83 -19.82 15.55
CA TYR A 440 25.02 -18.94 16.71
C TYR A 440 25.95 -17.78 16.36
N ILE A 441 25.44 -16.55 16.37
CA ILE A 441 26.24 -15.35 16.02
C ILE A 441 26.90 -14.65 17.20
N GLY A 442 26.88 -15.27 18.36
CA GLY A 442 27.55 -14.75 19.57
C GLY A 442 26.70 -13.76 20.35
N ARG A 443 27.36 -12.90 21.14
CA ARG A 443 26.66 -11.83 21.87
C ARG A 443 26.24 -10.72 20.92
N ALA A 444 25.10 -10.12 21.21
CA ALA A 444 24.60 -8.97 20.46
C ALA A 444 25.70 -7.90 20.32
N LYS A 445 25.95 -7.48 19.08
CA LYS A 445 26.90 -6.39 18.79
C LYS A 445 26.42 -5.09 19.42
N GLU A 446 27.34 -4.19 19.76
CA GLU A 446 27.01 -2.84 20.19
C GLU A 446 26.20 -2.11 19.11
N HIS A 447 25.28 -1.23 19.51
CA HIS A 447 24.35 -0.57 18.59
C HIS A 447 25.05 0.26 17.51
N ASP A 448 26.17 0.91 17.82
CA ASP A 448 26.98 1.66 16.86
C ASP A 448 27.62 0.74 15.81
N VAL A 449 28.10 -0.43 16.19
CA VAL A 449 28.66 -1.45 15.30
C VAL A 449 27.58 -2.00 14.37
N LYS A 450 26.38 -2.32 14.91
CA LYS A 450 25.22 -2.73 14.10
C LYS A 450 24.83 -1.65 13.09
N CYS A 451 24.70 -0.42 13.56
CA CYS A 451 24.36 0.74 12.73
C CYS A 451 25.34 0.90 11.56
N GLN A 452 26.64 0.88 11.83
CA GLN A 452 27.67 1.02 10.80
C GLN A 452 27.65 -0.13 9.79
N LEU A 453 27.55 -1.37 10.25
CA LEU A 453 27.52 -2.56 9.41
C LEU A 453 26.33 -2.51 8.44
N ILE A 454 25.13 -2.35 8.97
CA ILE A 454 23.90 -2.41 8.17
C ILE A 454 23.81 -1.23 7.20
N ASN A 455 24.24 -0.04 7.61
CA ASN A 455 24.30 1.10 6.70
C ASN A 455 25.33 0.89 5.57
N ARG A 456 26.44 0.15 5.81
CA ARG A 456 27.35 -0.26 4.74
C ARG A 456 26.72 -1.28 3.79
N MET A 457 25.93 -2.23 4.31
CA MET A 457 25.15 -3.16 3.48
C MET A 457 24.14 -2.43 2.60
N PHE A 458 23.42 -1.42 3.12
CA PHE A 458 22.49 -0.62 2.32
C PHE A 458 23.15 0.10 1.15
N VAL A 459 24.36 0.64 1.32
CA VAL A 459 25.08 1.34 0.24
C VAL A 459 25.95 0.43 -0.63
N GLY A 460 25.94 -0.89 -0.40
CA GLY A 460 26.74 -1.86 -1.14
C GLY A 460 28.26 -1.73 -0.88
N ARG A 461 28.65 -1.35 0.35
CA ARG A 461 30.05 -1.27 0.81
C ARG A 461 30.41 -2.36 1.82
N ALA A 462 29.59 -3.37 1.91
CA ALA A 462 29.80 -4.61 2.66
C ALA A 462 29.89 -5.75 1.65
N ASP A 463 30.16 -6.97 2.12
CA ASP A 463 30.27 -8.15 1.24
C ASP A 463 28.90 -8.48 0.60
N HIS A 464 27.82 -8.20 1.35
CA HIS A 464 26.46 -8.41 0.88
C HIS A 464 25.64 -7.11 0.93
N GLN A 465 25.05 -6.73 -0.22
CA GLN A 465 24.07 -5.63 -0.26
C GLN A 465 22.70 -6.14 0.17
N VAL A 466 22.02 -5.40 1.04
CA VAL A 466 20.65 -5.76 1.48
C VAL A 466 19.59 -5.04 0.65
N LEU A 467 18.60 -5.81 0.21
CA LEU A 467 17.40 -5.37 -0.48
C LEU A 467 16.16 -5.89 0.24
N ILE A 468 15.08 -5.13 0.28
CA ILE A 468 13.85 -5.50 1.01
C ILE A 468 12.66 -5.47 0.05
N ASN A 469 11.92 -6.58 -0.03
CA ASN A 469 10.66 -6.66 -0.77
C ASN A 469 9.59 -5.85 -0.03
N ARG A 470 9.16 -4.74 -0.61
CA ARG A 470 8.21 -3.79 -0.01
C ARG A 470 6.83 -4.42 0.24
N ASP A 471 6.36 -5.29 -0.67
CA ASP A 471 4.99 -5.81 -0.64
C ASP A 471 4.74 -6.77 0.52
N ASN A 472 5.80 -7.43 1.00
CA ASN A 472 5.72 -8.45 2.03
C ASN A 472 6.31 -8.00 3.39
N ASN A 473 6.81 -6.75 3.49
CA ASN A 473 7.53 -6.25 4.65
C ASN A 473 7.03 -4.88 5.14
N GLU A 474 5.74 -4.56 4.97
CA GLU A 474 5.20 -3.24 5.34
C GLU A 474 5.45 -2.90 6.82
N ALA A 475 5.17 -3.84 7.73
CA ALA A 475 5.38 -3.61 9.17
C ALA A 475 6.87 -3.53 9.53
N LEU A 476 7.72 -4.38 8.91
CA LEU A 476 9.15 -4.33 9.09
C LEU A 476 9.74 -2.99 8.61
N LEU A 477 9.31 -2.49 7.46
CA LEU A 477 9.75 -1.19 6.95
C LEU A 477 9.36 -0.05 7.90
N LEU A 478 8.17 -0.09 8.48
CA LEU A 478 7.78 0.88 9.52
C LEU A 478 8.68 0.78 10.75
N SER A 479 9.00 -0.44 11.21
CA SER A 479 9.95 -0.66 12.32
C SER A 479 11.34 -0.10 12.02
N ILE A 480 11.84 -0.24 10.80
CA ILE A 480 13.11 0.30 10.33
C ILE A 480 13.06 1.83 10.23
N GLU A 481 12.03 2.38 9.59
CA GLU A 481 11.88 3.83 9.37
C GLU A 481 11.68 4.62 10.67
N THR A 482 11.05 4.00 11.68
CA THR A 482 10.80 4.63 12.99
C THR A 482 11.94 4.45 14.00
N ALA A 483 12.95 3.62 13.68
CA ALA A 483 14.09 3.39 14.54
C ALA A 483 14.99 4.63 14.64
N GLY A 484 14.71 5.46 15.64
CA GLY A 484 15.51 6.64 15.97
C GLY A 484 16.83 6.29 16.64
N VAL A 485 17.70 7.29 16.81
CA VAL A 485 18.96 7.17 17.55
C VAL A 485 18.92 8.08 18.79
N TYR A 486 19.26 7.49 19.94
CA TYR A 486 19.45 8.22 21.18
C TYR A 486 20.73 7.71 21.88
N MET A 487 21.66 8.61 22.16
CA MET A 487 22.97 8.25 22.78
C MET A 487 23.69 7.08 22.05
N ASN A 488 23.75 7.14 20.73
CA ASN A 488 24.34 6.11 19.84
C ASN A 488 23.68 4.71 19.91
N LYS A 489 22.45 4.62 20.43
CA LYS A 489 21.65 3.39 20.49
C LYS A 489 20.33 3.58 19.78
N LYS A 490 19.67 2.50 19.34
CA LYS A 490 18.26 2.57 18.93
C LYS A 490 17.42 3.18 20.05
N ASP A 491 16.57 4.13 19.71
CA ASP A 491 15.72 4.79 20.68
C ASP A 491 14.50 3.91 21.01
N LYS A 492 14.57 3.25 22.15
CA LYS A 492 13.49 2.40 22.70
C LYS A 492 12.71 3.08 23.84
N ARG A 493 12.88 4.39 24.06
CA ARG A 493 12.27 5.06 25.22
C ARG A 493 10.74 5.05 25.18
N ALA A 494 10.15 5.21 23.99
CA ALA A 494 8.70 5.16 23.81
C ALA A 494 8.10 3.74 23.94
N GLU A 495 8.94 2.69 23.92
CA GLU A 495 8.54 1.29 23.98
C GLU A 495 8.40 0.76 25.42
N LYS A 496 8.85 1.53 26.40
CA LYS A 496 8.86 1.17 27.84
C LYS A 496 7.53 1.47 28.57
N GLU A 497 6.57 2.08 27.88
CA GLU A 497 5.25 2.33 28.45
C GLU A 497 4.46 1.01 28.56
N ALA A 498 3.50 0.95 29.51
CA ALA A 498 2.70 -0.25 29.74
C ALA A 498 2.02 -0.71 28.44
N GLU A 499 2.22 -1.97 28.09
CA GLU A 499 1.66 -2.58 26.90
C GLU A 499 0.22 -3.04 27.16
N THR A 500 -0.67 -2.71 26.24
CA THR A 500 -2.07 -3.17 26.25
C THR A 500 -2.35 -3.99 24.98
N GLU A 501 -3.39 -4.83 25.00
CA GLU A 501 -3.82 -5.63 23.84
C GLU A 501 -4.15 -4.78 22.60
N GLU A 502 -4.39 -3.48 22.79
CA GLU A 502 -4.69 -2.51 21.73
C GLU A 502 -3.44 -1.91 21.08
N ASP A 503 -2.25 -2.13 21.64
CA ASP A 503 -1.00 -1.55 21.14
C ASP A 503 -0.56 -2.17 19.81
N LYS A 504 -0.10 -1.30 18.91
CA LYS A 504 0.47 -1.71 17.61
C LYS A 504 1.97 -2.04 17.75
N LEU A 505 2.25 -3.12 18.46
CA LEU A 505 3.61 -3.57 18.78
C LEU A 505 4.46 -3.80 17.54
N GLU A 506 3.83 -4.16 16.42
CA GLU A 506 4.50 -4.39 15.13
C GLU A 506 5.18 -3.15 14.53
N TYR A 507 4.95 -1.95 15.10
CA TYR A 507 5.64 -0.72 14.66
C TYR A 507 6.81 -0.32 15.55
N ARG A 508 7.11 -1.13 16.59
CA ARG A 508 8.26 -0.95 17.47
C ARG A 508 9.53 -1.49 16.83
N THR A 509 10.65 -1.33 17.49
CA THR A 509 11.97 -1.74 16.97
C THR A 509 12.21 -3.25 16.97
N ASP A 510 11.30 -4.06 17.54
CA ASP A 510 11.45 -5.51 17.60
C ASP A 510 11.64 -6.14 16.20
N GLY A 511 10.85 -5.74 15.21
CA GLY A 511 11.02 -6.19 13.82
C GLY A 511 12.39 -5.82 13.24
N SER A 512 12.86 -4.59 13.53
CA SER A 512 14.17 -4.15 13.09
C SER A 512 15.33 -4.82 13.85
N ASP A 513 15.11 -5.35 15.06
CA ASP A 513 16.12 -6.12 15.78
C ASP A 513 16.27 -7.53 15.20
N ALA A 514 15.18 -8.19 14.80
CA ALA A 514 15.23 -9.43 14.02
C ALA A 514 15.94 -9.22 12.67
N PHE A 515 15.67 -8.11 11.99
CA PHE A 515 16.34 -7.73 10.74
C PHE A 515 17.85 -7.52 10.94
N ASP A 516 18.27 -6.83 12.01
CA ASP A 516 19.68 -6.65 12.36
C ASP A 516 20.39 -8.00 12.52
N THR A 517 19.74 -8.94 13.22
CA THR A 517 20.29 -10.29 13.47
C THR A 517 20.47 -11.06 12.16
N LEU A 518 19.51 -11.00 11.24
CA LEU A 518 19.63 -11.60 9.90
C LEU A 518 20.79 -10.97 9.11
N CYS A 519 20.88 -9.64 9.07
CA CYS A 519 21.95 -8.94 8.37
C CYS A 519 23.34 -9.29 8.92
N ILE A 520 23.48 -9.32 10.25
CA ILE A 520 24.74 -9.70 10.91
C ILE A 520 25.11 -11.15 10.62
N GLY A 521 24.14 -12.04 10.67
CA GLY A 521 24.33 -13.46 10.34
C GLY A 521 24.88 -13.64 8.93
N VAL A 522 24.24 -13.04 7.95
CA VAL A 522 24.64 -13.14 6.54
C VAL A 522 25.99 -12.46 6.29
N GLU A 523 26.25 -11.30 6.87
CA GLU A 523 27.49 -10.56 6.59
C GLU A 523 28.73 -11.16 7.29
N LEU A 524 28.57 -11.75 8.50
CA LEU A 524 29.70 -12.13 9.33
C LEU A 524 29.81 -13.64 9.65
N HIS A 525 28.76 -14.43 9.40
CA HIS A 525 28.65 -15.82 9.86
C HIS A 525 28.29 -16.83 8.76
N MET A 526 28.37 -16.45 7.48
CA MET A 526 28.11 -17.40 6.38
C MET A 526 29.07 -18.58 6.33
N GLN A 527 30.31 -18.42 6.83
CA GLN A 527 31.27 -19.51 6.96
C GLN A 527 30.89 -20.59 8.01
N ASP A 528 29.97 -20.25 8.92
CA ASP A 528 29.45 -21.15 9.95
C ASP A 528 28.24 -21.95 9.48
N VAL A 529 27.73 -21.65 8.28
CA VAL A 529 26.58 -22.32 7.66
C VAL A 529 27.01 -23.67 7.10
N THR A 530 26.31 -24.74 7.47
CA THR A 530 26.62 -26.11 7.05
C THR A 530 25.81 -26.57 5.86
N ILE A 531 24.67 -25.95 5.61
CA ILE A 531 23.85 -26.17 4.43
C ILE A 531 24.51 -25.52 3.22
N ASN A 532 24.60 -26.27 2.10
CA ASN A 532 25.14 -25.71 0.85
C ASN A 532 24.13 -24.70 0.26
N VAL A 533 24.48 -23.43 0.33
CA VAL A 533 23.64 -22.32 -0.18
C VAL A 533 23.89 -22.01 -1.65
N ASP A 534 24.99 -22.52 -2.26
CA ASP A 534 25.37 -22.20 -3.64
C ASP A 534 24.73 -23.10 -4.69
N SER A 535 24.32 -24.32 -4.34
CA SER A 535 23.90 -25.34 -5.30
C SER A 535 22.43 -25.76 -5.21
N GLY A 536 21.67 -25.24 -4.27
CA GLY A 536 20.30 -25.71 -4.02
C GLY A 536 20.22 -27.18 -3.54
N PHE A 537 21.36 -27.86 -3.39
CA PHE A 537 21.42 -29.22 -2.86
C PHE A 537 21.90 -29.24 -1.42
N VAL A 538 21.13 -29.91 -0.58
CA VAL A 538 21.53 -30.19 0.80
C VAL A 538 22.58 -31.30 0.75
N SER A 539 23.87 -30.95 0.88
CA SER A 539 24.93 -31.93 1.12
C SER A 539 25.46 -31.74 2.53
N TYR A 540 25.34 -32.76 3.35
CA TYR A 540 26.05 -32.80 4.62
C TYR A 540 27.56 -32.94 4.31
N MET A 541 28.35 -31.94 4.66
CA MET A 541 29.79 -32.16 4.83
C MET A 541 29.97 -32.93 6.13
N GLY A 542 30.27 -34.22 6.04
CA GLY A 542 30.64 -35.09 7.14
C GLY A 542 32.02 -34.82 7.67
#